data_d1619afcaf4e2407657871e576937854
#
_entry.id   d1619afcaf4e2407657871e576937854
#
_cell.length_a   1.000
_cell.length_b   1.000
_cell.length_c   1.000
_cell.angle_alpha   90.00
_cell.angle_beta   90.00
_cell.angle_gamma   90.00
#
_symmetry.space_group_name_H-M   'P 1'
#
loop_
_entity.id
_entity.type
_entity.pdbx_description
1 polymer ?
#
loop_
_entity_poly.entity_id
_entity_poly.type
_entity_poly.pdbx_seq_one_letter_code
_entity_poly.pdbx_strand_id
1 'polypeptide(L)' 'KVDNRKTAKIKKKLASLEVERCHKLLAKEDVTAIDKKISKQKELFSNCCHKEG' A
#
# COMPACT_ATOMS: atom_id res chain seq x y z
N LYS A 1 -11.12 17.44 6.21
CA LYS A 1 -11.89 16.54 5.41
C LYS A 1 -11.04 15.55 4.67
N VAL A 2 -11.46 14.33 4.65
CA VAL A 2 -10.69 13.26 3.99
C VAL A 2 -10.96 13.27 2.50
N ASP A 3 -9.92 13.12 1.71
CA ASP A 3 -10.07 13.02 0.27
C ASP A 3 -10.28 11.58 -0.11
N ASN A 4 -11.53 11.20 -0.34
CA ASN A 4 -11.87 9.82 -0.64
C ASN A 4 -11.23 9.33 -1.94
N ARG A 5 -11.03 10.23 -2.88
CA ARG A 5 -10.42 9.82 -4.15
C ARG A 5 -8.99 9.38 -3.94
N LYS A 6 -8.24 10.17 -3.19
CA LYS A 6 -6.85 9.83 -2.94
C LYS A 6 -6.73 8.56 -2.13
N THR A 7 -7.55 8.44 -1.08
CA THR A 7 -7.48 7.23 -0.27
C THR A 7 -7.89 6.01 -1.06
N ALA A 8 -8.87 6.15 -1.94
CA ALA A 8 -9.28 5.01 -2.76
C ALA A 8 -8.16 4.56 -3.68
N LYS A 9 -7.45 5.51 -4.25
CA LYS A 9 -6.31 5.18 -5.11
C LYS A 9 -5.23 4.44 -4.33
N ILE A 10 -4.93 4.94 -3.15
CA ILE A 10 -3.89 4.32 -2.33
C ILE A 10 -4.33 2.92 -1.90
N LYS A 11 -5.59 2.77 -1.54
CA LYS A 11 -6.10 1.46 -1.18
C LYS A 11 -5.96 0.46 -2.31
N LYS A 12 -6.31 0.90 -3.51
CA LYS A 12 -6.18 0.03 -4.68
C LYS A 12 -4.74 -0.37 -4.89
N LYS A 13 -3.85 0.59 -4.77
CA LYS A 13 -2.44 0.33 -4.94
C LYS A 13 -1.94 -0.67 -3.90
N LEU A 14 -2.35 -0.47 -2.67
CA LEU A 14 -1.96 -1.38 -1.60
C LEU A 14 -2.43 -2.79 -1.87
N ALA A 15 -3.69 -2.92 -2.26
CA ALA A 15 -4.23 -4.25 -2.55
C ALA A 15 -3.44 -4.93 -3.66
N SER A 16 -3.13 -4.17 -4.69
CA SER A 16 -2.37 -4.71 -5.81
C SER A 16 -0.98 -5.16 -5.37
N LEU A 17 -0.33 -4.33 -4.57
CA LEU A 17 1.00 -4.66 -4.08
C LEU A 17 0.97 -5.89 -3.18
N GLU A 18 -0.05 -6.01 -2.37
CA GLU A 18 -0.16 -7.16 -1.49
C GLU A 18 -0.35 -8.45 -2.27
N VAL A 19 -1.15 -8.40 -3.32
CA VAL A 19 -1.34 -9.56 -4.18
C VAL A 19 -0.02 -9.92 -4.86
N GLU A 20 0.68 -8.93 -5.35
CA GLU A 20 1.96 -9.14 -5.99
C GLU A 20 2.96 -9.75 -5.03
N ARG A 21 2.98 -9.25 -3.80
CA ARG A 21 3.85 -9.79 -2.78
C ARG A 21 3.57 -11.27 -2.54
N CYS A 22 2.29 -11.59 -2.46
CA CYS A 22 1.89 -12.97 -2.24
C CYS A 22 2.39 -13.87 -3.38
N HIS A 23 2.21 -13.40 -4.62
CA HIS A 23 2.67 -14.15 -5.78
C HIS A 23 4.17 -14.38 -5.73
N LYS A 24 4.91 -13.36 -5.35
CA LYS A 24 6.36 -13.49 -5.28
C LYS A 24 6.77 -14.46 -4.18
N LEU A 25 6.09 -14.42 -3.06
CA LEU A 25 6.38 -15.36 -1.99
C LEU A 25 6.13 -16.79 -2.42
N LEU A 26 5.05 -17.01 -3.16
CA LEU A 26 4.75 -18.33 -3.68
C LEU A 26 5.81 -18.79 -4.67
N ALA A 27 6.38 -17.87 -5.40
CA ALA A 27 7.45 -18.17 -6.35
C ALA A 27 8.82 -18.16 -5.70
N LYS A 28 8.87 -17.91 -4.40
CA LYS A 28 10.12 -17.85 -3.63
C LYS A 28 11.02 -16.74 -4.15
N GLU A 29 10.43 -15.61 -4.51
CA GLU A 29 11.17 -14.46 -4.97
C GLU A 29 11.32 -13.44 -3.86
N ASP A 30 12.24 -12.52 -4.07
CA ASP A 30 12.51 -11.48 -3.09
C ASP A 30 11.40 -10.44 -3.12
N VAL A 31 10.86 -10.12 -1.95
CA VAL A 31 9.78 -9.13 -1.86
C VAL A 31 10.25 -7.84 -1.20
N THR A 32 11.55 -7.67 -1.07
CA THR A 32 12.08 -6.49 -0.40
C THR A 32 11.62 -5.21 -1.06
N ALA A 33 11.72 -5.16 -2.39
CA ALA A 33 11.31 -3.96 -3.12
C ALA A 33 9.82 -3.71 -2.96
N ILE A 34 9.03 -4.77 -3.00
CA ILE A 34 7.59 -4.63 -2.85
C ILE A 34 7.25 -4.18 -1.45
N ASP A 35 7.93 -4.71 -0.46
CA ASP A 35 7.70 -4.30 0.92
C ASP A 35 7.94 -2.81 1.09
N LYS A 36 8.97 -2.30 0.45
CA LYS A 36 9.25 -0.87 0.50
C LYS A 36 8.12 -0.07 -0.12
N LYS A 37 7.61 -0.55 -1.24
CA LYS A 37 6.50 0.13 -1.90
C LYS A 37 5.25 0.11 -1.03
N ILE A 38 4.98 -1.03 -0.41
CA ILE A 38 3.82 -1.15 0.47
C ILE A 38 3.96 -0.18 1.65
N SER A 39 5.14 -0.15 2.24
CA SER A 39 5.39 0.73 3.36
C SER A 39 5.15 2.18 2.97
N LYS A 40 5.63 2.56 1.79
CA LYS A 40 5.45 3.92 1.32
C LYS A 40 3.97 4.24 1.11
N GLN A 41 3.22 3.32 0.53
CA GLN A 41 1.80 3.54 0.30
C GLN A 41 1.04 3.65 1.62
N LYS A 42 1.41 2.83 2.58
CA LYS A 42 0.79 2.92 3.90
C LYS A 42 1.04 4.27 4.54
N GLU A 43 2.23 4.76 4.38
CA GLU A 43 2.58 6.06 4.91
C GLU A 43 1.75 7.15 4.25
N LEU A 44 1.62 7.08 2.92
CA LEU A 44 0.80 8.04 2.20
C LEU A 44 -0.66 7.95 2.63
N PHE A 45 -1.14 6.74 2.83
CA PHE A 45 -2.51 6.55 3.28
C PHE A 45 -2.72 7.18 4.65
N SER A 46 -1.78 6.97 5.53
CA SER A 46 -1.86 7.55 6.86
C SER A 46 -1.92 9.07 6.79
N ASN A 47 -1.10 9.65 5.93
CA ASN A 47 -1.10 11.09 5.77
C ASN A 47 -2.42 11.60 5.21
N CYS A 48 -3.00 10.87 4.29
CA CYS A 48 -4.26 11.27 3.69
C CYS A 48 -5.41 11.15 4.66
N CYS A 49 -5.39 10.09 5.44
CA CYS A 49 -6.44 9.85 6.42
C CYS A 49 -6.10 10.35 7.78
N HIS A 50 -5.29 11.32 7.85
CA HIS A 50 -4.78 11.81 9.10
C HIS A 50 -5.88 12.24 10.02
N LYS A 51 -6.03 11.70 11.04
CA LYS A 51 -7.00 11.97 11.77
C LYS A 51 -6.58 12.48 12.86
N GLU A 52 -6.48 13.02 13.14
CA GLU A 52 -6.08 13.41 14.01
C GLU A 52 -6.62 13.25 14.96
N GLY A 53 -6.72 13.08 15.17
CA GLY A 53 -7.38 12.71 16.13
C GLY A 53 -7.58 13.03 16.97
#